data_b1fde3df14258862a49e9686847d5248
#
_entry.id   b1fde3df14258862a49e9686847d5248
#
_cell.length_a   1.000
_cell.length_b   1.000
_cell.length_c   1.000
_cell.angle_alpha   90.00
_cell.angle_beta   90.00
_cell.angle_gamma   90.00
#
_symmetry.space_group_name_H-M   'P 1'
#
loop_
_entity.id
_entity.type
_entity.pdbx_description
1 polymer ?
#
loop_
_entity_poly.entity_id
_entity_poly.type
_entity_poly.pdbx_seq_one_letter_code
_entity_poly.pdbx_strand_id
1 'polypeptide(L)'
;MQGQNLQAHIRQNMNMIKAIAKRYAGEGIEIDDLIQEGVIGIMQAAENYRPNFNVSFPSYAGKWIKNRIKRAAAKDRAIQIPEHIQRTYTKITMTYRSLEQSTKHIPSANDIAYELGMDEEEVKNII
;
A
#
# COMPACT_ATOMS: atom_id res chain seq x y z
N MET A 1 9.56 -23.46 -18.63
CA MET A 1 9.60 -22.48 -19.72
C MET A 1 11.02 -21.99 -19.91
N GLN A 2 11.48 -21.87 -21.14
CA GLN A 2 12.85 -21.41 -21.39
C GLN A 2 12.97 -19.91 -21.25
N GLY A 3 14.20 -19.40 -20.97
CA GLY A 3 14.44 -18.00 -20.72
C GLY A 3 13.98 -17.04 -21.81
N GLN A 4 14.14 -17.44 -23.10
CA GLN A 4 13.69 -16.63 -24.23
C GLN A 4 12.16 -16.45 -24.23
N ASN A 5 11.43 -17.51 -23.90
CA ASN A 5 9.98 -17.46 -23.83
C ASN A 5 9.54 -16.60 -22.64
N LEU A 6 10.29 -16.66 -21.54
CA LEU A 6 9.98 -15.85 -20.37
C LEU A 6 10.11 -14.35 -20.69
N GLN A 7 11.19 -13.94 -21.36
CA GLN A 7 11.35 -12.54 -21.76
C GLN A 7 10.24 -12.07 -22.68
N ALA A 8 9.83 -12.92 -23.63
CA ALA A 8 8.72 -12.61 -24.52
C ALA A 8 7.42 -12.45 -23.75
N HIS A 9 7.16 -13.33 -22.79
CA HIS A 9 5.95 -13.23 -21.95
C HIS A 9 5.96 -11.96 -21.11
N ILE A 10 7.10 -11.57 -20.56
CA ILE A 10 7.21 -10.33 -19.81
C ILE A 10 6.89 -9.14 -20.69
N ARG A 11 7.49 -9.05 -21.88
CA ARG A 11 7.24 -7.94 -22.82
C ARG A 11 5.79 -7.88 -23.26
N GLN A 12 5.21 -9.02 -23.63
CA GLN A 12 3.83 -9.07 -24.13
C GLN A 12 2.82 -8.67 -23.06
N ASN A 13 3.14 -8.88 -21.79
CA ASN A 13 2.23 -8.62 -20.69
C ASN A 13 2.63 -7.39 -19.87
N MET A 14 3.63 -6.63 -20.32
CA MET A 14 4.09 -5.45 -19.56
C MET A 14 3.00 -4.41 -19.38
N ASN A 15 2.15 -4.19 -20.40
CA ASN A 15 1.06 -3.23 -20.27
C ASN A 15 0.06 -3.65 -19.19
N MET A 16 -0.21 -4.95 -19.06
CA MET A 16 -1.06 -5.48 -18.02
C MET A 16 -0.43 -5.27 -16.64
N ILE A 17 0.88 -5.52 -16.51
CA ILE A 17 1.60 -5.30 -15.26
C ILE A 17 1.51 -3.83 -14.86
N LYS A 18 1.77 -2.91 -15.79
CA LYS A 18 1.71 -1.47 -15.51
C LYS A 18 0.30 -1.02 -15.11
N ALA A 19 -0.72 -1.55 -15.79
CA ALA A 19 -2.10 -1.19 -15.46
C ALA A 19 -2.48 -1.64 -14.05
N ILE A 20 -2.08 -2.85 -13.65
CA ILE A 20 -2.35 -3.34 -12.30
C ILE A 20 -1.54 -2.55 -11.27
N ALA A 21 -0.27 -2.27 -11.56
CA ALA A 21 0.58 -1.49 -10.67
C ALA A 21 0.00 -0.11 -10.40
N LYS A 22 -0.55 0.55 -11.42
CA LYS A 22 -1.17 1.87 -11.27
C LYS A 22 -2.36 1.85 -10.31
N ARG A 23 -3.12 0.76 -10.28
CA ARG A 23 -4.28 0.66 -9.39
C ARG A 23 -3.87 0.66 -7.92
N TYR A 24 -2.70 0.11 -7.61
CA TYR A 24 -2.25 -0.05 -6.24
C TYR A 24 -1.17 0.95 -5.83
N ALA A 25 -0.64 1.72 -6.78
CA ALA A 25 0.33 2.77 -6.47
C ALA A 25 -0.37 3.94 -5.78
N GLY A 26 0.35 4.66 -4.94
CA GLY A 26 -0.20 5.80 -4.21
C GLY A 26 0.85 6.42 -3.31
N GLU A 27 0.41 7.15 -2.30
CA GLU A 27 1.31 7.81 -1.37
C GLU A 27 2.26 6.81 -0.73
N GLY A 28 3.56 7.03 -0.91
CA GLY A 28 4.59 6.21 -0.32
C GLY A 28 4.83 4.87 -0.98
N ILE A 29 4.11 4.55 -2.07
CA ILE A 29 4.29 3.30 -2.79
C ILE A 29 4.75 3.63 -4.21
N GLU A 30 6.00 3.27 -4.51
CA GLU A 30 6.60 3.53 -5.83
C GLU A 30 6.06 2.56 -6.86
N ILE A 31 5.59 3.09 -7.99
CA ILE A 31 5.03 2.27 -9.06
C ILE A 31 6.06 1.31 -9.63
N ASP A 32 7.34 1.75 -9.72
CA ASP A 32 8.39 0.89 -10.27
C ASP A 32 8.62 -0.35 -9.41
N ASP A 33 8.51 -0.23 -8.09
CA ASP A 33 8.62 -1.37 -7.20
C ASP A 33 7.47 -2.36 -7.42
N LEU A 34 6.26 -1.84 -7.65
CA LEU A 34 5.11 -2.71 -7.94
C LEU A 34 5.24 -3.38 -9.29
N ILE A 35 5.80 -2.70 -10.29
CA ILE A 35 6.05 -3.30 -11.61
C ILE A 35 7.05 -4.45 -11.47
N GLN A 36 8.10 -4.28 -10.69
CA GLN A 36 9.07 -5.36 -10.42
C GLN A 36 8.40 -6.55 -9.76
N GLU A 37 7.51 -6.32 -8.81
CA GLU A 37 6.74 -7.39 -8.19
C GLU A 37 5.87 -8.11 -9.21
N GLY A 38 5.27 -7.38 -10.15
CA GLY A 38 4.50 -7.98 -11.23
C GLY A 38 5.33 -8.84 -12.14
N VAL A 39 6.56 -8.43 -12.44
CA VAL A 39 7.50 -9.23 -13.25
C VAL A 39 7.80 -10.55 -12.52
N ILE A 40 8.03 -10.51 -11.22
CA ILE A 40 8.23 -11.72 -10.43
C ILE A 40 6.98 -12.61 -10.52
N GLY A 41 5.80 -12.01 -10.48
CA GLY A 41 4.54 -12.73 -10.63
C GLY A 41 4.46 -13.49 -11.95
N ILE A 42 4.86 -12.86 -13.07
CA ILE A 42 4.90 -13.53 -14.38
C ILE A 42 5.90 -14.69 -14.36
N MET A 43 7.05 -14.52 -13.74
CA MET A 43 8.04 -15.58 -13.65
C MET A 43 7.48 -16.79 -12.91
N GLN A 44 6.78 -16.57 -11.81
CA GLN A 44 6.13 -17.62 -11.05
C GLN A 44 5.02 -18.29 -11.85
N ALA A 45 4.23 -17.50 -12.57
CA ALA A 45 3.18 -18.03 -13.43
C ALA A 45 3.75 -18.93 -14.51
N ALA A 46 4.87 -18.52 -15.13
CA ALA A 46 5.52 -19.31 -16.18
C ALA A 46 5.99 -20.65 -15.66
N GLU A 47 6.48 -20.71 -14.44
CA GLU A 47 6.93 -21.97 -13.83
C GLU A 47 5.78 -22.92 -13.52
N ASN A 48 4.60 -22.39 -13.23
CA ASN A 48 3.46 -23.17 -12.76
C ASN A 48 2.40 -23.41 -13.82
N TYR A 49 2.45 -22.72 -14.94
CA TYR A 49 1.44 -22.84 -16.00
C TYR A 49 1.56 -24.16 -16.73
N ARG A 50 0.41 -24.75 -17.02
CA ARG A 50 0.30 -25.99 -17.83
C ARG A 50 -0.72 -25.77 -18.95
N PRO A 51 -0.41 -26.22 -20.18
CA PRO A 51 -1.33 -26.01 -21.31
C PRO A 51 -2.71 -26.64 -21.12
N ASN A 52 -2.84 -27.62 -20.25
CA ASN A 52 -4.12 -28.29 -20.01
C ASN A 52 -5.03 -27.61 -19.00
N PHE A 53 -4.69 -26.38 -18.58
CA PHE A 53 -5.50 -25.66 -17.60
C PHE A 53 -6.75 -25.00 -18.19
N ASN A 54 -6.97 -25.09 -19.50
CA ASN A 54 -8.12 -24.48 -20.21
C ASN A 54 -8.22 -22.95 -20.04
N VAL A 55 -7.14 -22.29 -19.67
CA VAL A 55 -7.05 -20.84 -19.60
C VAL A 55 -5.82 -20.40 -20.36
N SER A 56 -5.87 -19.22 -20.98
CA SER A 56 -4.71 -18.66 -21.66
C SER A 56 -3.64 -18.27 -20.64
N PHE A 57 -2.39 -18.24 -21.10
CA PHE A 57 -1.32 -17.81 -20.20
C PHE A 57 -1.53 -16.40 -19.63
N PRO A 58 -1.90 -15.38 -20.45
CA PRO A 58 -2.16 -14.06 -19.87
C PRO A 58 -3.23 -14.04 -18.79
N SER A 59 -4.32 -14.79 -18.97
CA SER A 59 -5.37 -14.88 -17.96
C SER A 59 -4.86 -15.52 -16.67
N TYR A 60 -4.08 -16.58 -16.81
CA TYR A 60 -3.48 -17.26 -15.66
C TYR A 60 -2.46 -16.36 -14.96
N ALA A 61 -1.57 -15.73 -15.76
CA ALA A 61 -0.54 -14.85 -15.22
C ALA A 61 -1.12 -13.62 -14.53
N GLY A 62 -2.26 -13.12 -15.01
CA GLY A 62 -2.90 -11.94 -14.41
C GLY A 62 -3.21 -12.13 -12.96
N LYS A 63 -3.61 -13.33 -12.55
CA LYS A 63 -3.87 -13.63 -11.14
C LYS A 63 -2.61 -13.58 -10.29
N TRP A 64 -1.52 -14.13 -10.81
CA TRP A 64 -0.23 -14.08 -10.13
C TRP A 64 0.28 -12.67 -9.99
N ILE A 65 0.19 -11.88 -11.07
CA ILE A 65 0.62 -10.49 -11.08
C ILE A 65 -0.17 -9.69 -10.05
N LYS A 66 -1.49 -9.79 -10.10
CA LYS A 66 -2.37 -9.05 -9.20
C LYS A 66 -2.09 -9.39 -7.74
N ASN A 67 -1.94 -10.67 -7.43
CA ASN A 67 -1.69 -11.10 -6.05
C ASN A 67 -0.35 -10.60 -5.54
N ARG A 68 0.70 -10.67 -6.38
CA ARG A 68 2.03 -10.16 -6.00
C ARG A 68 1.99 -8.66 -5.71
N ILE A 69 1.41 -7.90 -6.63
CA ILE A 69 1.34 -6.44 -6.51
C ILE A 69 0.48 -6.05 -5.32
N LYS A 70 -0.66 -6.69 -5.15
CA LYS A 70 -1.57 -6.41 -4.04
C LYS A 70 -0.90 -6.64 -2.69
N ARG A 71 -0.17 -7.75 -2.54
CA ARG A 71 0.55 -8.04 -1.29
C ARG A 71 1.65 -7.03 -1.02
N ALA A 72 2.43 -6.67 -2.04
CA ALA A 72 3.49 -5.69 -1.89
C ALA A 72 2.94 -4.33 -1.48
N ALA A 73 1.86 -3.90 -2.11
CA ALA A 73 1.22 -2.63 -1.78
C ALA A 73 0.67 -2.62 -0.36
N ALA A 74 0.05 -3.72 0.08
CA ALA A 74 -0.48 -3.83 1.44
C ALA A 74 0.63 -3.80 2.48
N LYS A 75 1.75 -4.46 2.20
CA LYS A 75 2.90 -4.48 3.09
C LYS A 75 3.48 -3.08 3.27
N ASP A 76 3.65 -2.36 2.17
CA ASP A 76 4.18 -1.00 2.21
C ASP A 76 3.25 -0.06 2.97
N ARG A 77 1.94 -0.19 2.76
CA ARG A 77 0.96 0.62 3.50
C ARG A 77 0.96 0.32 5.00
N ALA A 78 1.19 -0.92 5.37
CA ALA A 78 1.25 -1.30 6.78
C ALA A 78 2.47 -0.72 7.49
N ILE A 79 3.57 -0.49 6.75
CA ILE A 79 4.81 0.06 7.29
C ILE A 79 4.78 1.59 7.31
N GLN A 80 4.12 2.21 6.34
CA GLN A 80 4.12 3.67 6.18
C GLN A 80 2.85 4.28 6.77
N ILE A 81 3.05 5.16 7.75
CA ILE A 81 1.95 5.97 8.28
C ILE A 81 1.70 7.11 7.29
N PRO A 82 0.47 7.28 6.78
CA PRO A 82 0.18 8.37 5.84
C PRO A 82 0.59 9.73 6.42
N GLU A 83 1.08 10.60 5.56
CA GLU A 83 1.61 11.90 5.99
C GLU A 83 0.57 12.74 6.73
N HIS A 84 -0.69 12.72 6.29
CA HIS A 84 -1.74 13.50 6.95
C HIS A 84 -2.01 13.00 8.37
N ILE A 85 -1.84 11.70 8.63
CA ILE A 85 -1.98 11.16 9.99
C ILE A 85 -0.78 11.55 10.84
N GLN A 86 0.42 11.55 10.26
CA GLN A 86 1.62 12.02 10.97
C GLN A 86 1.48 13.49 11.38
N ARG A 87 0.98 14.34 10.49
CA ARG A 87 0.76 15.76 10.79
C ARG A 87 -0.28 15.94 11.89
N THR A 88 -1.38 15.19 11.81
CA THR A 88 -2.43 15.25 12.83
C THR A 88 -1.90 14.76 14.18
N TYR A 89 -1.13 13.67 14.17
CA TYR A 89 -0.51 13.16 15.40
C TYR A 89 0.41 14.22 16.03
N THR A 90 1.20 14.91 15.22
CA THR A 90 2.08 15.98 15.71
C THR A 90 1.27 17.10 16.35
N LYS A 91 0.19 17.55 15.72
CA LYS A 91 -0.70 18.57 16.26
C LYS A 91 -1.29 18.15 17.61
N ILE A 92 -1.74 16.90 17.70
CA ILE A 92 -2.31 16.36 18.94
C ILE A 92 -1.25 16.35 20.05
N THR A 93 -0.04 15.90 19.74
CA THR A 93 1.04 15.84 20.71
C THR A 93 1.43 17.23 21.21
N MET A 94 1.52 18.20 20.31
CA MET A 94 1.86 19.58 20.69
C MET A 94 0.75 20.21 21.53
N THR A 95 -0.52 19.96 21.18
CA THR A 95 -1.65 20.45 21.95
C THR A 95 -1.68 19.82 23.34
N TYR A 96 -1.41 18.52 23.43
CA TYR A 96 -1.33 17.83 24.71
C TYR A 96 -0.31 18.50 25.64
N ARG A 97 0.90 18.74 25.12
CA ARG A 97 1.96 19.38 25.91
C ARG A 97 1.58 20.79 26.34
N SER A 98 0.99 21.56 25.44
CA SER A 98 0.56 22.93 25.73
C SER A 98 -0.51 22.96 26.82
N LEU A 99 -1.53 22.09 26.71
CA LEU A 99 -2.60 22.03 27.72
C LEU A 99 -2.08 21.51 29.06
N GLU A 100 -1.20 20.53 29.05
CA GLU A 100 -0.61 20.02 30.29
C GLU A 100 0.15 21.12 31.04
N GLN A 101 0.93 21.93 30.32
CA GLN A 101 1.69 23.01 30.91
C GLN A 101 0.80 24.14 31.46
N SER A 102 -0.27 24.48 30.71
CA SER A 102 -1.14 25.61 31.11
C SER A 102 -2.11 25.24 32.20
N THR A 103 -2.68 24.04 32.19
CA THR A 103 -3.68 23.61 33.17
C THR A 103 -3.09 22.81 34.32
N LYS A 104 -1.91 22.22 34.11
CA LYS A 104 -1.21 21.30 35.05
C LYS A 104 -2.02 20.06 35.38
N HIS A 105 -2.92 19.69 34.47
CA HIS A 105 -3.69 18.46 34.52
C HIS A 105 -3.42 17.67 33.26
N ILE A 106 -3.67 16.37 33.33
CA ILE A 106 -3.55 15.49 32.14
C ILE A 106 -4.72 15.79 31.20
N PRO A 107 -4.47 16.30 29.97
CA PRO A 107 -5.56 16.60 29.05
C PRO A 107 -6.28 15.32 28.59
N SER A 108 -7.61 15.41 28.49
CA SER A 108 -8.42 14.34 27.93
C SER A 108 -8.48 14.46 26.39
N ALA A 109 -8.95 13.39 25.74
CA ALA A 109 -9.18 13.43 24.31
C ALA A 109 -10.17 14.53 23.94
N ASN A 110 -11.18 14.78 24.79
CA ASN A 110 -12.14 15.84 24.57
C ASN A 110 -11.48 17.22 24.63
N ASP A 111 -10.58 17.44 25.58
CA ASP A 111 -9.86 18.72 25.70
C ASP A 111 -9.04 19.00 24.43
N ILE A 112 -8.35 17.99 23.92
CA ILE A 112 -7.53 18.12 22.72
C ILE A 112 -8.41 18.36 21.49
N ALA A 113 -9.50 17.60 21.37
CA ALA A 113 -10.45 17.74 20.27
C ALA A 113 -11.04 19.16 20.22
N TYR A 114 -11.39 19.70 21.37
CA TYR A 114 -11.95 21.05 21.46
C TYR A 114 -10.95 22.09 20.96
N GLU A 115 -9.69 22.00 21.39
CA GLU A 115 -8.66 22.96 20.98
C GLU A 115 -8.35 22.88 19.49
N LEU A 116 -8.37 21.68 18.90
CA LEU A 116 -8.04 21.49 17.48
C LEU A 116 -9.24 21.58 16.56
N GLY A 117 -10.47 21.69 17.10
CA GLY A 117 -11.68 21.65 16.29
C GLY A 117 -11.91 20.29 15.64
N MET A 118 -11.49 19.22 16.30
CA MET A 118 -11.62 17.85 15.81
C MET A 118 -12.71 17.10 16.57
N ASP A 119 -13.13 15.97 15.99
CA ASP A 119 -14.01 15.04 16.69
C ASP A 119 -13.20 14.26 17.73
N GLU A 120 -13.79 14.07 18.91
CA GLU A 120 -13.17 13.31 20.00
C GLU A 120 -12.78 11.89 19.57
N GLU A 121 -13.62 11.24 18.78
CA GLU A 121 -13.33 9.89 18.28
C GLU A 121 -12.10 9.85 17.37
N GLU A 122 -11.92 10.90 16.54
CA GLU A 122 -10.72 10.99 15.71
C GLU A 122 -9.46 11.10 16.55
N VAL A 123 -9.52 11.88 17.62
CA VAL A 123 -8.37 12.02 18.54
C VAL A 123 -8.07 10.68 19.21
N LYS A 124 -9.09 9.98 19.71
CA LYS A 124 -8.92 8.67 20.34
C LYS A 124 -8.32 7.64 19.39
N ASN A 125 -8.72 7.66 18.12
CA ASN A 125 -8.24 6.68 17.14
C ASN A 125 -6.78 6.90 16.77
N ILE A 126 -6.28 8.13 16.92
CA ILE A 126 -4.90 8.46 16.56
C ILE A 126 -3.96 8.25 17.75
N ILE A 127 -4.43 8.49 18.95
CA ILE A 127 -3.66 8.24 20.17
C ILE A 127 -3.72 6.74 20.48
#